data_68cfab4ad2a6e24f4e5b89ea2e2bc689
#
_entry.id   68cfab4ad2a6e24f4e5b89ea2e2bc689
#
_cell.length_a   1.000
_cell.length_b   1.000
_cell.length_c   1.000
_cell.angle_alpha   90.00
_cell.angle_beta   90.00
_cell.angle_gamma   90.00
#
_symmetry.space_group_name_H-M   'P 1'
#
loop_
_entity.id
_entity.type
_entity.pdbx_description
1 polymer ?
#
loop_
_entity_poly.entity_id
_entity_poly.type
_entity_poly.pdbx_seq_one_letter_code
_entity_poly.pdbx_strand_id
1 'polypeptide(L)'
;MSTAELGLSLAEMIRQDKVHLISCTGANLEEDIFNLVAHNHYVRVPNYRELSPQDEQKLLERHLNRVTDTCIPEEEAMRRIERAITDEWVRADQSGQRFFPHEFFYKIIRSGALKEHYQIDPKNSWMVAAAEKNLPIIVPGWEDATLGNMYAGAVLRGDVKKVHTVRSGIEYMTWLSEFYQATTKTSTLGMFQIG
;
A
#
# COMPACT_ATOMS: atom_id res chain seq x y z
N MET A 1 -10.06 1.71 -4.02
CA MET A 1 -10.56 2.46 -2.84
C MET A 1 -10.01 3.88 -2.84
N SER A 2 -8.70 4.08 -2.93
CA SER A 2 -8.08 5.42 -2.95
C SER A 2 -8.45 6.23 -4.19
N THR A 3 -8.45 5.62 -5.37
CA THR A 3 -8.88 6.26 -6.63
C THR A 3 -10.36 6.70 -6.64
N ALA A 4 -11.20 6.10 -5.80
CA ALA A 4 -12.59 6.49 -5.61
C ALA A 4 -12.80 7.43 -4.40
N GLU A 5 -11.71 7.94 -3.82
CA GLU A 5 -11.67 8.84 -2.66
C GLU A 5 -12.38 8.32 -1.39
N LEU A 6 -12.67 7.02 -1.32
CA LEU A 6 -13.26 6.40 -0.13
C LEU A 6 -12.29 6.42 1.08
N GLY A 7 -11.02 6.65 0.82
CA GLY A 7 -9.98 6.80 1.83
C GLY A 7 -10.26 7.93 2.83
N LEU A 8 -10.90 9.01 2.40
CA LEU A 8 -11.27 10.15 3.26
C LEU A 8 -12.16 9.70 4.41
N SER A 9 -13.26 9.00 4.08
CA SER A 9 -14.20 8.49 5.10
C SER A 9 -13.54 7.42 5.97
N LEU A 10 -12.74 6.54 5.38
CA LEU A 10 -12.05 5.48 6.09
C LEU A 10 -11.01 6.04 7.07
N ALA A 11 -10.25 7.08 6.69
CA ALA A 11 -9.29 7.74 7.57
C ALA A 11 -9.95 8.28 8.85
N GLU A 12 -11.11 8.91 8.70
CA GLU A 12 -11.87 9.42 9.84
C GLU A 12 -12.42 8.28 10.72
N MET A 13 -12.96 7.22 10.13
CA MET A 13 -13.45 6.06 10.87
C MET A 13 -12.33 5.37 11.67
N ILE A 14 -11.13 5.29 11.11
CA ILE A 14 -9.96 4.75 11.81
C ILE A 14 -9.61 5.60 13.01
N ARG A 15 -9.52 6.93 12.85
CA ARG A 15 -9.19 7.85 13.96
C ARG A 15 -10.22 7.84 15.07
N GLN A 16 -11.48 7.59 14.74
CA GLN A 16 -12.57 7.43 15.70
C GLN A 16 -12.65 6.04 16.33
N ASP A 17 -11.67 5.19 16.12
CA ASP A 17 -11.61 3.81 16.63
C ASP A 17 -12.83 2.94 16.22
N LYS A 18 -13.42 3.21 15.05
CA LYS A 18 -14.56 2.44 14.50
C LYS A 18 -14.10 1.26 13.65
N VAL A 19 -12.82 1.19 13.30
CA VAL A 19 -12.21 0.14 12.51
C VAL A 19 -11.10 -0.51 13.32
N HIS A 20 -11.15 -1.84 13.49
CA HIS A 20 -10.21 -2.59 14.31
C HIS A 20 -9.24 -3.44 13.48
N LEU A 21 -9.58 -3.68 12.22
CA LEU A 21 -8.78 -4.42 11.25
C LEU A 21 -9.24 -4.09 9.84
N ILE A 22 -8.31 -4.05 8.90
CA ILE A 22 -8.60 -3.95 7.46
C ILE A 22 -8.06 -5.18 6.76
N SER A 23 -8.86 -5.78 5.87
CA SER A 23 -8.38 -6.75 4.89
C SER A 23 -8.54 -6.14 3.51
N CYS A 24 -7.47 -6.06 2.73
CA CYS A 24 -7.48 -5.46 1.41
C CYS A 24 -6.52 -6.15 0.44
N THR A 25 -6.55 -5.73 -0.82
CA THR A 25 -5.56 -6.14 -1.83
C THR A 25 -4.28 -5.31 -1.70
N GLY A 26 -3.16 -5.80 -2.26
CA GLY A 26 -1.91 -5.05 -2.32
C GLY A 26 -2.07 -3.69 -2.99
N ALA A 27 -2.81 -3.63 -4.09
CA ALA A 27 -3.11 -2.38 -4.77
C ALA A 27 -3.79 -1.34 -3.85
N ASN A 28 -4.76 -1.73 -3.04
CA ASN A 28 -5.38 -0.81 -2.08
C ASN A 28 -4.41 -0.32 -1.00
N LEU A 29 -3.47 -1.18 -0.58
CA LEU A 29 -2.42 -0.80 0.37
C LEU A 29 -1.51 0.29 -0.19
N GLU A 30 -1.16 0.17 -1.47
CA GLU A 30 -0.18 1.02 -2.15
C GLU A 30 -0.76 2.34 -2.62
N GLU A 31 -1.95 2.29 -3.24
CA GLU A 31 -2.56 3.41 -3.94
C GLU A 31 -2.82 4.64 -3.05
N ASP A 32 -3.12 4.46 -1.78
CA ASP A 32 -3.30 5.58 -0.86
C ASP A 32 -1.99 6.34 -0.64
N ILE A 33 -0.87 5.62 -0.54
CA ILE A 33 0.46 6.22 -0.41
C ILE A 33 0.89 6.85 -1.74
N PHE A 34 0.60 6.19 -2.88
CA PHE A 34 0.83 6.79 -4.20
C PHE A 34 0.08 8.12 -4.34
N ASN A 35 -1.21 8.14 -3.97
CA ASN A 35 -2.01 9.36 -3.99
C ASN A 35 -1.46 10.44 -3.04
N LEU A 36 -1.01 10.06 -1.85
CA LEU A 36 -0.43 10.98 -0.88
C LEU A 36 0.78 11.75 -1.44
N VAL A 37 1.65 11.08 -2.21
CA VAL A 37 2.92 11.65 -2.69
C VAL A 37 2.91 12.09 -4.15
N ALA A 38 1.88 11.75 -4.92
CA ALA A 38 1.85 11.98 -6.37
C ALA A 38 0.50 12.49 -6.89
N HIS A 39 -0.41 12.93 -6.06
CA HIS A 39 -1.77 13.34 -6.40
C HIS A 39 -1.85 14.24 -7.64
N ASN A 40 -0.99 15.26 -7.71
CA ASN A 40 -1.00 16.25 -8.78
C ASN A 40 -0.44 15.73 -10.12
N HIS A 41 0.08 14.51 -10.16
CA HIS A 41 0.68 13.89 -11.34
C HIS A 41 -0.20 12.79 -11.95
N TYR A 42 -1.31 12.46 -11.30
CA TYR A 42 -2.28 11.53 -11.85
C TYR A 42 -2.92 12.08 -13.11
N VAL A 43 -3.13 11.24 -14.11
CA VAL A 43 -3.77 11.62 -15.37
C VAL A 43 -5.04 10.80 -15.56
N ARG A 44 -6.14 11.49 -15.83
CA ARG A 44 -7.42 10.82 -16.13
C ARG A 44 -7.58 10.60 -17.61
N VAL A 45 -8.00 9.39 -18.00
CA VAL A 45 -8.30 8.96 -19.36
C VAL A 45 -9.74 8.41 -19.43
N PRO A 46 -10.77 9.26 -19.51
CA PRO A 46 -12.16 8.84 -19.42
C PRO A 46 -12.57 7.78 -20.46
N ASN A 47 -12.03 7.91 -21.67
CA ASN A 47 -12.36 7.00 -22.79
C ASN A 47 -11.36 5.82 -22.90
N TYR A 48 -10.87 5.33 -21.78
CA TYR A 48 -9.82 4.29 -21.75
C TYR A 48 -10.18 3.01 -22.53
N ARG A 49 -11.46 2.70 -22.70
CA ARG A 49 -11.91 1.53 -23.49
C ARG A 49 -11.76 1.70 -25.00
N GLU A 50 -11.57 2.93 -25.46
CA GLU A 50 -11.41 3.28 -26.88
C GLU A 50 -9.94 3.46 -27.27
N LEU A 51 -9.02 3.32 -26.32
CA LEU A 51 -7.58 3.45 -26.58
C LEU A 51 -7.10 2.34 -27.52
N SER A 52 -6.36 2.77 -28.54
CA SER A 52 -5.63 1.84 -29.40
C SER A 52 -4.34 1.34 -28.71
N PRO A 53 -3.73 0.23 -29.18
CA PRO A 53 -2.42 -0.20 -28.68
C PRO A 53 -1.34 0.90 -28.78
N GLN A 54 -1.41 1.75 -29.81
CA GLN A 54 -0.50 2.88 -30.00
C GLN A 54 -0.72 3.98 -28.96
N ASP A 55 -1.95 4.20 -28.49
CA ASP A 55 -2.23 5.15 -27.43
C ASP A 55 -1.78 4.65 -26.07
N GLU A 56 -1.96 3.34 -25.81
CA GLU A 56 -1.39 2.70 -24.62
C GLU A 56 0.13 2.81 -24.57
N GLN A 57 0.79 2.59 -25.72
CA GLN A 57 2.24 2.74 -25.83
C GLN A 57 2.69 4.19 -25.51
N LYS A 58 1.97 5.21 -26.01
CA LYS A 58 2.29 6.60 -25.69
C LYS A 58 2.15 6.93 -24.19
N LEU A 59 1.19 6.32 -23.50
CA LEU A 59 1.06 6.46 -22.04
C LEU A 59 2.28 5.84 -21.34
N LEU A 60 2.69 4.64 -21.76
CA LEU A 60 3.85 3.96 -21.21
C LEU A 60 5.15 4.76 -21.45
N GLU A 61 5.35 5.33 -22.65
CA GLU A 61 6.49 6.19 -22.98
C GLU A 61 6.55 7.46 -22.12
N ARG A 62 5.42 7.89 -21.60
CA ARG A 62 5.30 9.00 -20.63
C ARG A 62 5.43 8.55 -19.17
N HIS A 63 5.80 7.31 -18.92
CA HIS A 63 5.90 6.71 -17.58
C HIS A 63 4.59 6.77 -16.79
N LEU A 64 3.46 6.54 -17.48
CA LEU A 64 2.13 6.52 -16.92
C LEU A 64 1.59 5.08 -16.92
N ASN A 65 1.32 4.55 -15.74
CA ASN A 65 0.77 3.21 -15.56
C ASN A 65 -0.74 3.30 -15.43
N ARG A 66 -1.46 2.92 -16.49
CA ARG A 66 -2.91 3.05 -16.53
C ARG A 66 -3.62 1.94 -15.76
N VAL A 67 -4.52 2.35 -14.86
CA VAL A 67 -5.46 1.48 -14.16
C VAL A 67 -6.87 1.97 -14.50
N THR A 68 -7.54 1.31 -15.42
CA THR A 68 -8.83 1.74 -15.99
C THR A 68 -8.78 3.16 -16.57
N ASP A 69 -9.50 4.11 -16.02
CA ASP A 69 -9.55 5.50 -16.48
C ASP A 69 -8.52 6.43 -15.81
N THR A 70 -7.65 5.89 -15.00
CA THR A 70 -6.67 6.65 -14.21
C THR A 70 -5.26 6.14 -14.49
N CYS A 71 -4.32 7.05 -14.70
CA CYS A 71 -2.90 6.72 -14.84
C CYS A 71 -2.14 7.13 -13.59
N ILE A 72 -1.37 6.20 -13.02
CA ILE A 72 -0.47 6.42 -11.90
C ILE A 72 0.91 6.78 -12.45
N PRO A 73 1.52 7.90 -12.04
CA PRO A 73 2.85 8.29 -12.50
C PRO A 73 3.90 7.36 -11.88
N GLU A 74 4.80 6.84 -12.72
CA GLU A 74 5.80 5.88 -12.26
C GLU A 74 6.83 6.53 -11.32
N GLU A 75 7.44 7.64 -11.74
CA GLU A 75 8.52 8.26 -10.98
C GLU A 75 8.05 8.90 -9.68
N GLU A 76 6.98 9.69 -9.73
CA GLU A 76 6.48 10.46 -8.60
C GLU A 76 5.78 9.58 -7.56
N ALA A 77 5.20 8.46 -7.98
CA ALA A 77 4.56 7.50 -7.08
C ALA A 77 5.45 6.29 -6.81
N MET A 78 5.56 5.38 -7.79
CA MET A 78 6.13 4.05 -7.58
C MET A 78 7.61 4.10 -7.22
N ARG A 79 8.45 4.79 -8.00
CA ARG A 79 9.90 4.86 -7.78
C ARG A 79 10.27 5.63 -6.52
N ARG A 80 9.48 6.65 -6.18
CA ARG A 80 9.68 7.41 -4.94
C ARG A 80 9.46 6.53 -3.71
N ILE A 81 8.40 5.73 -3.72
CA ILE A 81 8.10 4.80 -2.62
C ILE A 81 9.10 3.65 -2.60
N GLU A 82 9.46 3.09 -3.76
CA GLU A 82 10.46 2.03 -3.85
C GLU A 82 11.77 2.42 -3.17
N ARG A 83 12.26 3.63 -3.42
CA ARG A 83 13.48 4.13 -2.77
C ARG A 83 13.36 4.15 -1.24
N ALA A 84 12.28 4.74 -0.74
CA ALA A 84 12.08 4.86 0.70
C ALA A 84 11.87 3.51 1.41
N ILE A 85 11.11 2.59 0.79
CA ILE A 85 10.78 1.31 1.41
C ILE A 85 11.93 0.30 1.32
N THR A 86 12.75 0.38 0.27
CA THR A 86 13.95 -0.47 0.12
C THR A 86 14.91 -0.28 1.29
N ASP A 87 15.10 0.95 1.75
CA ASP A 87 15.94 1.22 2.92
C ASP A 87 15.44 0.51 4.18
N GLU A 88 14.13 0.45 4.37
CA GLU A 88 13.52 -0.27 5.49
C GLU A 88 13.66 -1.79 5.35
N TRP A 89 13.54 -2.32 4.13
CA TRP A 89 13.76 -3.75 3.87
C TRP A 89 15.21 -4.14 4.16
N VAL A 90 16.17 -3.33 3.73
CA VAL A 90 17.60 -3.55 3.99
C VAL A 90 17.89 -3.53 5.49
N ARG A 91 17.36 -2.55 6.22
CA ARG A 91 17.53 -2.47 7.69
C ARG A 91 16.95 -3.71 8.40
N ALA A 92 15.77 -4.15 7.99
CA ALA A 92 15.12 -5.34 8.53
C ALA A 92 15.95 -6.61 8.24
N ASP A 93 16.42 -6.76 7.00
CA ASP A 93 17.27 -7.89 6.59
C ASP A 93 18.57 -7.97 7.40
N GLN A 94 19.26 -6.83 7.56
CA GLN A 94 20.50 -6.74 8.33
C GLN A 94 20.29 -7.04 9.81
N SER A 95 19.19 -6.58 10.39
CA SER A 95 18.85 -6.85 11.80
C SER A 95 18.23 -8.21 12.05
N GLY A 96 17.89 -8.96 10.99
CA GLY A 96 17.20 -10.25 11.09
C GLY A 96 15.74 -10.12 11.52
N GLN A 97 15.17 -8.92 11.51
CA GLN A 97 13.76 -8.67 11.82
C GLN A 97 12.89 -8.96 10.61
N ARG A 98 11.65 -9.34 10.88
CA ARG A 98 10.65 -9.63 9.85
C ARG A 98 9.38 -8.86 10.16
N PHE A 99 8.80 -8.27 9.12
CA PHE A 99 7.60 -7.45 9.24
C PHE A 99 6.61 -7.80 8.12
N PHE A 100 5.34 -7.52 8.36
CA PHE A 100 4.33 -7.54 7.31
C PHE A 100 4.48 -6.35 6.36
N PRO A 101 4.02 -6.44 5.11
CA PRO A 101 4.08 -5.36 4.13
C PRO A 101 3.59 -4.00 4.65
N HIS A 102 2.45 -3.96 5.33
CA HIS A 102 1.89 -2.72 5.87
C HIS A 102 2.76 -2.09 6.96
N GLU A 103 3.49 -2.90 7.73
CA GLU A 103 4.37 -2.39 8.79
C GLU A 103 5.58 -1.63 8.20
N PHE A 104 6.04 -2.00 7.00
CA PHE A 104 7.07 -1.22 6.30
C PHE A 104 6.53 0.14 5.85
N PHE A 105 5.30 0.21 5.36
CA PHE A 105 4.65 1.50 5.09
C PHE A 105 4.52 2.35 6.36
N TYR A 106 4.17 1.75 7.49
CA TYR A 106 4.12 2.46 8.77
C TYR A 106 5.47 3.02 9.17
N LYS A 107 6.57 2.29 8.92
CA LYS A 107 7.93 2.77 9.20
C LYS A 107 8.26 4.00 8.36
N ILE A 108 8.02 4.00 7.06
CA ILE A 108 8.33 5.16 6.19
C ILE A 108 7.42 6.35 6.47
N ILE A 109 6.15 6.14 6.85
CA ILE A 109 5.24 7.20 7.27
C ILE A 109 5.72 7.84 8.58
N ARG A 110 6.01 7.02 9.61
CA ARG A 110 6.41 7.50 10.94
C ARG A 110 7.79 8.14 10.96
N SER A 111 8.71 7.68 10.14
CA SER A 111 10.03 8.30 9.99
C SER A 111 9.96 9.66 9.29
N GLY A 112 8.87 9.93 8.57
CA GLY A 112 8.73 11.13 7.78
C GLY A 112 9.49 11.11 6.45
N ALA A 113 9.99 9.95 6.01
CA ALA A 113 10.80 9.80 4.80
C ALA A 113 10.12 10.32 3.52
N LEU A 114 8.78 10.37 3.50
CA LEU A 114 8.00 10.86 2.35
C LEU A 114 7.39 12.25 2.59
N LYS A 115 7.63 12.88 3.74
CA LYS A 115 6.86 14.05 4.20
C LYS A 115 6.99 15.26 3.29
N GLU A 116 8.17 15.49 2.73
CA GLU A 116 8.45 16.57 1.78
C GLU A 116 7.73 16.39 0.44
N HIS A 117 7.26 15.18 0.14
CA HIS A 117 6.58 14.82 -1.08
C HIS A 117 5.06 14.82 -0.98
N TYR A 118 4.48 15.06 0.19
CA TYR A 118 3.04 15.06 0.37
C TYR A 118 2.35 16.13 -0.48
N GLN A 119 1.39 15.72 -1.29
CA GLN A 119 0.63 16.58 -2.21
C GLN A 119 -0.83 16.74 -1.79
N ILE A 120 -1.29 15.92 -0.87
CA ILE A 120 -2.58 16.07 -0.18
C ILE A 120 -2.36 16.20 1.32
N ASP A 121 -3.36 16.72 2.03
CA ASP A 121 -3.32 16.76 3.49
C ASP A 121 -3.23 15.32 4.04
N PRO A 122 -2.21 14.97 4.84
CA PRO A 122 -2.03 13.63 5.37
C PRO A 122 -3.20 13.15 6.25
N LYS A 123 -4.02 14.06 6.78
CA LYS A 123 -5.24 13.69 7.48
C LYS A 123 -6.25 12.97 6.58
N ASN A 124 -6.16 13.17 5.27
CA ASN A 124 -7.03 12.55 4.28
C ASN A 124 -6.56 11.15 3.83
N SER A 125 -5.36 10.73 4.26
CA SER A 125 -4.82 9.40 3.97
C SER A 125 -5.27 8.40 5.04
N TRP A 126 -5.91 7.32 4.61
CA TRP A 126 -6.28 6.25 5.52
C TRP A 126 -5.08 5.43 5.98
N MET A 127 -4.02 5.34 5.17
CA MET A 127 -2.77 4.69 5.56
C MET A 127 -2.03 5.48 6.64
N VAL A 128 -2.06 6.81 6.59
CA VAL A 128 -1.53 7.65 7.67
C VAL A 128 -2.33 7.43 8.95
N ALA A 129 -3.67 7.45 8.89
CA ALA A 129 -4.52 7.17 10.04
C ALA A 129 -4.28 5.76 10.61
N ALA A 130 -4.10 4.76 9.75
CA ALA A 130 -3.78 3.40 10.16
C ALA A 130 -2.42 3.32 10.85
N ALA A 131 -1.40 4.02 10.33
CA ALA A 131 -0.09 4.10 10.95
C ALA A 131 -0.14 4.79 12.33
N GLU A 132 -0.91 5.89 12.47
CA GLU A 132 -1.13 6.58 13.75
C GLU A 132 -1.69 5.63 14.82
N LYS A 133 -2.67 4.81 14.44
CA LYS A 133 -3.36 3.86 15.32
C LYS A 133 -2.66 2.50 15.45
N ASN A 134 -1.61 2.25 14.70
CA ASN A 134 -1.01 0.90 14.56
C ASN A 134 -2.05 -0.17 14.19
N LEU A 135 -2.98 0.21 13.32
CA LEU A 135 -4.11 -0.64 12.94
C LEU A 135 -3.62 -1.89 12.19
N PRO A 136 -4.06 -3.09 12.54
CA PRO A 136 -3.74 -4.28 11.76
C PRO A 136 -4.32 -4.21 10.34
N ILE A 137 -3.48 -4.47 9.33
CA ILE A 137 -3.91 -4.59 7.93
C ILE A 137 -3.51 -5.97 7.41
N ILE A 138 -4.46 -6.67 6.81
CA ILE A 138 -4.26 -8.00 6.21
C ILE A 138 -4.27 -7.87 4.69
N VAL A 139 -3.19 -8.33 4.07
CA VAL A 139 -2.99 -8.30 2.60
C VAL A 139 -2.50 -9.66 2.13
N PRO A 140 -3.34 -10.69 2.08
CA PRO A 140 -2.89 -12.07 1.84
C PRO A 140 -2.21 -12.30 0.48
N GLY A 141 -2.55 -11.53 -0.54
CA GLY A 141 -1.99 -11.62 -1.89
C GLY A 141 -1.03 -10.49 -2.24
N TRP A 142 -0.33 -9.92 -1.28
CA TRP A 142 0.55 -8.77 -1.50
C TRP A 142 1.69 -9.07 -2.48
N GLU A 143 2.09 -10.33 -2.60
CA GLU A 143 3.14 -10.78 -3.51
C GLU A 143 2.81 -10.50 -4.99
N ASP A 144 1.53 -10.44 -5.34
CA ASP A 144 1.02 -10.13 -6.68
C ASP A 144 0.69 -8.64 -6.87
N ALA A 145 1.26 -7.76 -6.07
CA ALA A 145 1.10 -6.32 -6.16
C ALA A 145 2.39 -5.63 -6.63
N THR A 146 2.33 -4.33 -6.90
CA THR A 146 3.52 -3.54 -7.26
C THR A 146 4.60 -3.65 -6.18
N LEU A 147 4.20 -3.60 -4.92
CA LEU A 147 5.13 -3.77 -3.79
C LEU A 147 5.84 -5.13 -3.82
N GLY A 148 5.12 -6.21 -4.15
CA GLY A 148 5.71 -7.55 -4.28
C GLY A 148 6.74 -7.61 -5.40
N ASN A 149 6.44 -6.99 -6.56
CA ASN A 149 7.37 -6.88 -7.66
C ASN A 149 8.62 -6.04 -7.31
N MET A 150 8.44 -4.92 -6.62
CA MET A 150 9.56 -4.09 -6.12
C MET A 150 10.43 -4.88 -5.16
N TYR A 151 9.83 -5.64 -4.25
CA TYR A 151 10.56 -6.47 -3.30
C TYR A 151 11.34 -7.58 -3.99
N ALA A 152 10.73 -8.29 -4.95
CA ALA A 152 11.41 -9.29 -5.75
C ALA A 152 12.60 -8.69 -6.52
N GLY A 153 12.43 -7.48 -7.08
CA GLY A 153 13.51 -6.72 -7.70
C GLY A 153 14.66 -6.42 -6.74
N ALA A 154 14.36 -5.98 -5.52
CA ALA A 154 15.38 -5.71 -4.48
C ALA A 154 16.16 -6.97 -4.08
N VAL A 155 15.49 -8.12 -3.99
CA VAL A 155 16.15 -9.41 -3.73
C VAL A 155 17.04 -9.82 -4.91
N LEU A 156 16.56 -9.68 -6.14
CA LEU A 156 17.33 -10.01 -7.35
C LEU A 156 18.57 -9.13 -7.52
N ARG A 157 18.50 -7.85 -7.16
CA ARG A 157 19.65 -6.94 -7.16
C ARG A 157 20.64 -7.21 -6.01
N GLY A 158 20.21 -8.00 -5.01
CA GLY A 158 21.02 -8.29 -3.82
C GLY A 158 20.98 -7.20 -2.75
N ASP A 159 20.08 -6.24 -2.86
CA ASP A 159 19.82 -5.22 -1.84
C ASP A 159 19.32 -5.88 -0.54
N VAL A 160 18.44 -6.85 -0.69
CA VAL A 160 17.91 -7.72 0.38
C VAL A 160 18.42 -9.14 0.16
N LYS A 161 19.04 -9.74 1.15
CA LYS A 161 19.65 -11.08 1.03
C LYS A 161 18.71 -12.22 1.39
N LYS A 162 17.74 -11.97 2.26
CA LYS A 162 16.80 -12.99 2.76
C LYS A 162 15.40 -12.70 2.22
N VAL A 163 14.94 -13.54 1.29
CA VAL A 163 13.61 -13.40 0.67
C VAL A 163 12.45 -13.37 1.70
N HIS A 164 12.67 -13.94 2.88
CA HIS A 164 11.67 -13.99 3.95
C HIS A 164 11.72 -12.81 4.93
N THR A 165 12.47 -11.74 4.65
CA THR A 165 12.51 -10.52 5.48
C THR A 165 11.12 -9.86 5.53
N VAL A 166 10.41 -9.85 4.41
CA VAL A 166 8.97 -9.53 4.40
C VAL A 166 8.18 -10.80 4.67
N ARG A 167 7.20 -10.72 5.56
CA ARG A 167 6.33 -11.84 5.91
C ARG A 167 5.35 -12.11 4.76
N SER A 168 5.05 -13.39 4.55
CA SER A 168 4.25 -13.87 3.42
C SER A 168 2.74 -13.68 3.61
N GLY A 169 1.99 -13.82 2.51
CA GLY A 169 0.52 -13.85 2.55
C GLY A 169 -0.04 -14.99 3.40
N ILE A 170 0.64 -16.14 3.45
CA ILE A 170 0.24 -17.25 4.33
C ILE A 170 0.36 -16.86 5.80
N GLU A 171 1.40 -16.12 6.19
CA GLU A 171 1.54 -15.62 7.56
C GLU A 171 0.45 -14.61 7.92
N TYR A 172 -0.03 -13.82 6.96
CA TYR A 172 -1.23 -12.99 7.17
C TYR A 172 -2.48 -13.82 7.46
N MET A 173 -2.70 -14.89 6.71
CA MET A 173 -3.87 -15.76 6.90
C MET A 173 -3.86 -16.46 8.26
N THR A 174 -2.69 -16.95 8.70
CA THR A 174 -2.55 -17.54 10.05
C THR A 174 -2.79 -16.49 11.13
N TRP A 175 -2.20 -15.30 11.00
CA TRP A 175 -2.42 -14.20 11.92
C TRP A 175 -3.90 -13.79 12.00
N LEU A 176 -4.59 -13.71 10.86
CA LEU A 176 -6.02 -13.39 10.82
C LEU A 176 -6.86 -14.44 11.57
N SER A 177 -6.53 -15.71 11.41
CA SER A 177 -7.21 -16.81 12.12
C SER A 177 -7.02 -16.70 13.63
N GLU A 178 -5.79 -16.42 14.08
CA GLU A 178 -5.47 -16.21 15.49
C GLU A 178 -6.20 -14.99 16.06
N PHE A 179 -6.22 -13.88 15.33
CA PHE A 179 -6.96 -12.67 15.70
C PHE A 179 -8.46 -12.95 15.85
N TYR A 180 -9.06 -13.66 14.88
CA TYR A 180 -10.46 -14.06 14.94
C TYR A 180 -10.76 -14.89 16.19
N GLN A 181 -9.97 -15.95 16.43
CA GLN A 181 -10.14 -16.82 17.58
C GLN A 181 -9.96 -16.10 18.92
N ALA A 182 -9.03 -15.18 19.00
CA ALA A 182 -8.80 -14.40 20.21
C ALA A 182 -9.96 -13.43 20.49
N THR A 183 -10.38 -12.69 19.45
CA THR A 183 -11.41 -11.65 19.57
C THR A 183 -12.79 -12.24 19.90
N THR A 184 -13.16 -13.36 19.28
CA THR A 184 -14.48 -13.97 19.46
C THR A 184 -14.68 -14.63 20.84
N LYS A 185 -13.63 -14.72 21.66
CA LYS A 185 -13.75 -15.14 23.05
C LYS A 185 -14.41 -14.09 23.95
N THR A 186 -14.28 -12.82 23.58
CA THR A 186 -14.69 -11.68 24.44
C THR A 186 -15.66 -10.71 23.77
N SER A 187 -15.77 -10.77 22.45
CA SER A 187 -16.62 -9.85 21.66
C SER A 187 -17.14 -10.51 20.39
N THR A 188 -18.08 -9.83 19.72
CA THR A 188 -18.54 -10.20 18.39
C THR A 188 -17.73 -9.46 17.34
N LEU A 189 -17.65 -10.05 16.14
CA LEU A 189 -17.04 -9.42 14.95
C LEU A 189 -18.12 -9.06 13.95
N GLY A 190 -18.11 -7.80 13.50
CA GLY A 190 -18.85 -7.33 12.33
C GLY A 190 -17.90 -7.17 11.16
N MET A 191 -18.36 -7.50 9.96
CA MET A 191 -17.60 -7.31 8.73
C MET A 191 -18.35 -6.36 7.80
N PHE A 192 -17.64 -5.38 7.25
CA PHE A 192 -18.16 -4.45 6.25
C PHE A 192 -17.33 -4.58 4.98
N GLN A 193 -17.97 -5.01 3.90
CA GLN A 193 -17.32 -5.21 2.60
C GLN A 193 -17.59 -4.03 1.68
N ILE A 194 -16.53 -3.54 1.03
CA ILE A 194 -16.57 -2.48 0.02
C ILE A 194 -15.99 -3.01 -1.29
N GLY A 195 -16.83 -3.08 -2.31
CA GLY A 195 -16.48 -3.61 -3.63
C GLY A 195 -16.67 -5.09 -3.79
#